data_b6d429f442b5851f82b75497bda612f1
#
_entry.id   b6d429f442b5851f82b75497bda612f1
#
_cell.length_a   1.000
_cell.length_b   1.000
_cell.length_c   1.000
_cell.angle_alpha   90.00
_cell.angle_beta   90.00
_cell.angle_gamma   90.00
#
_symmetry.space_group_name_H-M   'P 1'
#
loop_
_entity.id
_entity.type
_entity.pdbx_description
1 polymer ?
#
loop_
_entity_poly.entity_id
_entity_poly.type
_entity_poly.pdbx_seq_one_letter_code
_entity_poly.pdbx_strand_id
1 'polypeptide(L)'
;LDISEESVEKEKGIIIQELHMYKEMSDSRLLMETFSSLYQQHPLRYDIGGDDESVNSITLQQLQDCYAMNYHPASMILVGVSKEDPKKLLALIKENQKKKTFSPISSVRRLAYTEPEQPARDSFSFTMDVSVPKLSYACKLQGMEDVYARTKAEWCIKIMLDAVFSSLNPDFQQWLDEGIINDYVGSEVDLGKD
;
A
#
# COMPACT_ATOMS: atom_id res chain seq x y z
N LEU A 1 19.95 -11.87 11.35
CA LEU A 1 19.84 -10.42 11.16
C LEU A 1 20.40 -9.76 12.42
N ASP A 2 21.31 -8.83 12.27
CA ASP A 2 21.87 -8.06 13.37
C ASP A 2 21.28 -6.65 13.29
N ILE A 3 20.33 -6.36 14.20
CA ILE A 3 19.71 -5.05 14.32
C ILE A 3 20.29 -4.41 15.58
N SER A 4 21.09 -3.36 15.41
CA SER A 4 21.68 -2.62 16.52
C SER A 4 20.94 -1.29 16.74
N GLU A 5 21.07 -0.74 17.94
CA GLU A 5 20.52 0.58 18.29
C GLU A 5 21.04 1.67 17.35
N GLU A 6 22.34 1.64 17.03
CA GLU A 6 22.98 2.57 16.10
C GLU A 6 22.35 2.50 14.70
N SER A 7 22.10 1.28 14.19
CA SER A 7 21.48 1.10 12.88
C SER A 7 20.02 1.60 12.87
N VAL A 8 19.28 1.38 13.96
CA VAL A 8 17.90 1.86 14.10
C VAL A 8 17.86 3.40 14.09
N GLU A 9 18.68 4.06 14.88
CA GLU A 9 18.71 5.52 14.92
C GLU A 9 19.14 6.15 13.57
N LYS A 10 20.08 5.53 12.89
CA LYS A 10 20.46 5.95 11.54
C LYS A 10 19.31 5.82 10.55
N GLU A 11 18.62 4.68 10.54
CA GLU A 11 17.50 4.43 9.61
C GLU A 11 16.30 5.33 9.90
N LYS A 12 15.99 5.68 11.16
CA LYS A 12 14.96 6.67 11.48
C LYS A 12 15.19 7.99 10.75
N GLY A 13 16.42 8.49 10.75
CA GLY A 13 16.75 9.73 10.03
C GLY A 13 16.52 9.63 8.53
N ILE A 14 16.84 8.49 7.92
CA ILE A 14 16.63 8.24 6.49
C ILE A 14 15.13 8.17 6.17
N ILE A 15 14.38 7.41 6.97
CA ILE A 15 12.92 7.25 6.78
C ILE A 15 12.20 8.59 6.92
N ILE A 16 12.56 9.41 7.92
CA ILE A 16 11.97 10.74 8.11
C ILE A 16 12.24 11.65 6.89
N GLN A 17 13.45 11.62 6.35
CA GLN A 17 13.77 12.37 5.14
C GLN A 17 12.95 11.89 3.93
N GLU A 18 12.75 10.58 3.80
CA GLU A 18 11.91 9.99 2.75
C GLU A 18 10.44 10.40 2.92
N LEU A 19 9.90 10.37 4.13
CA LEU A 19 8.54 10.84 4.42
C LEU A 19 8.35 12.33 4.08
N HIS A 20 9.34 13.17 4.39
CA HIS A 20 9.29 14.58 4.01
C HIS A 20 9.29 14.75 2.49
N MET A 21 10.12 13.98 1.77
CA MET A 21 10.12 13.99 0.31
C MET A 21 8.74 13.62 -0.26
N TYR A 22 8.09 12.56 0.24
CA TYR A 22 6.74 12.18 -0.22
C TYR A 22 5.68 13.23 0.12
N LYS A 23 5.79 13.92 1.24
CA LYS A 23 4.88 15.03 1.60
C LYS A 23 4.97 16.22 0.64
N GLU A 24 6.12 16.41 -0.01
CA GLU A 24 6.33 17.45 -1.03
C GLU A 24 5.89 17.00 -2.44
N MET A 25 5.68 15.71 -2.66
CA MET A 25 5.16 15.17 -3.91
C MET A 25 3.64 15.29 -3.97
N SER A 26 3.15 16.10 -4.91
CA SER A 26 1.71 16.43 -5.00
C SER A 26 0.81 15.19 -5.20
N ASP A 27 1.27 14.19 -5.96
CA ASP A 27 0.48 12.96 -6.19
C ASP A 27 0.41 12.09 -4.94
N SER A 28 1.52 11.91 -4.24
CA SER A 28 1.57 11.17 -2.99
C SER A 28 0.68 11.83 -1.94
N ARG A 29 0.77 13.16 -1.83
CA ARG A 29 -0.06 13.90 -0.89
C ARG A 29 -1.55 13.82 -1.25
N LEU A 30 -1.90 13.96 -2.52
CA LEU A 30 -3.29 13.84 -2.97
C LEU A 30 -3.85 12.45 -2.64
N LEU A 31 -3.09 11.39 -2.88
CA LEU A 31 -3.48 10.02 -2.55
C LEU A 31 -3.72 9.85 -1.04
N MET A 32 -2.79 10.29 -0.20
CA MET A 32 -2.92 10.17 1.26
C MET A 32 -4.08 10.98 1.82
N GLU A 33 -4.30 12.20 1.31
CA GLU A 33 -5.45 13.02 1.70
C GLU A 33 -6.77 12.41 1.22
N THR A 34 -6.76 11.72 0.07
CA THR A 34 -7.92 10.96 -0.41
C THR A 34 -8.26 9.82 0.57
N PHE A 35 -7.28 9.00 0.95
CA PHE A 35 -7.51 7.93 1.93
C PHE A 35 -7.93 8.44 3.30
N SER A 36 -7.28 9.48 3.81
CA SER A 36 -7.65 10.07 5.10
C SER A 36 -9.03 10.73 5.09
N SER A 37 -9.52 11.13 3.91
CA SER A 37 -10.89 11.65 3.74
C SER A 37 -11.92 10.54 3.62
N LEU A 38 -11.58 9.42 2.98
CA LEU A 38 -12.46 8.28 2.83
C LEU A 38 -12.67 7.53 4.16
N TYR A 39 -11.59 7.18 4.84
CA TYR A 39 -11.63 6.23 5.96
C TYR A 39 -11.70 6.92 7.32
N GLN A 40 -12.61 6.45 8.17
CA GLN A 40 -12.75 6.92 9.55
C GLN A 40 -11.95 6.05 10.53
N GLN A 41 -11.91 4.74 10.33
CA GLN A 41 -11.29 3.78 11.23
C GLN A 41 -10.28 2.84 10.55
N HIS A 42 -10.46 2.56 9.26
CA HIS A 42 -9.58 1.66 8.54
C HIS A 42 -8.14 2.20 8.48
N PRO A 43 -7.10 1.35 8.66
CA PRO A 43 -5.70 1.78 8.69
C PRO A 43 -5.20 2.48 7.43
N LEU A 44 -5.82 2.30 6.27
CA LEU A 44 -5.51 3.02 5.04
C LEU A 44 -5.58 4.55 5.17
N ARG A 45 -6.24 5.05 6.22
CA ARG A 45 -6.25 6.49 6.53
C ARG A 45 -4.89 7.06 6.95
N TYR A 46 -3.96 6.19 7.33
CA TYR A 46 -2.62 6.56 7.77
C TYR A 46 -1.60 6.25 6.68
N ASP A 47 -0.59 7.09 6.57
CA ASP A 47 0.57 6.78 5.75
C ASP A 47 1.26 5.52 6.30
N ILE A 48 1.55 4.57 5.42
CA ILE A 48 2.22 3.32 5.81
C ILE A 48 3.63 3.56 6.35
N GLY A 49 4.28 4.63 5.92
CA GLY A 49 5.57 5.07 6.44
C GLY A 49 5.47 5.74 7.82
N GLY A 50 4.26 6.11 8.24
CA GLY A 50 4.03 6.83 9.47
C GLY A 50 4.27 8.34 9.35
N ASP A 51 4.66 8.94 10.46
CA ASP A 51 5.07 10.32 10.59
C ASP A 51 6.31 10.46 11.48
N ASP A 52 6.82 11.66 11.63
CA ASP A 52 8.03 11.94 12.41
C ASP A 52 7.90 11.45 13.87
N GLU A 53 6.72 11.56 14.47
CA GLU A 53 6.49 11.12 15.85
C GLU A 53 6.49 9.59 15.95
N SER A 54 5.74 8.92 15.10
CA SER A 54 5.64 7.46 15.08
C SER A 54 6.99 6.81 14.76
N VAL A 55 7.73 7.32 13.77
CA VAL A 55 9.06 6.81 13.43
C VAL A 55 10.05 7.00 14.57
N ASN A 56 10.08 8.18 15.19
CA ASN A 56 10.95 8.45 16.34
C ASN A 56 10.62 7.59 17.57
N SER A 57 9.35 7.21 17.73
CA SER A 57 8.89 6.39 18.87
C SER A 57 9.27 4.91 18.76
N ILE A 58 9.67 4.42 17.58
CA ILE A 58 10.04 3.02 17.39
C ILE A 58 11.31 2.68 18.17
N THR A 59 11.26 1.58 18.90
CA THR A 59 12.39 1.07 19.67
C THR A 59 13.03 -0.16 19.02
N LEU A 60 14.28 -0.42 19.33
CA LEU A 60 14.98 -1.65 18.93
C LEU A 60 14.19 -2.90 19.33
N GLN A 61 13.64 -2.92 20.55
CA GLN A 61 12.86 -4.06 21.05
C GLN A 61 11.61 -4.31 20.20
N GLN A 62 10.87 -3.26 19.83
CA GLN A 62 9.69 -3.40 18.97
C GLN A 62 10.04 -3.96 17.59
N LEU A 63 11.18 -3.54 17.00
CA LEU A 63 11.65 -4.09 15.72
C LEU A 63 12.06 -5.55 15.86
N GLN A 64 12.74 -5.93 16.92
CA GLN A 64 13.12 -7.32 17.17
C GLN A 64 11.91 -8.21 17.38
N ASP A 65 10.91 -7.74 18.14
CA ASP A 65 9.66 -8.47 18.37
C ASP A 65 8.85 -8.61 17.08
N CYS A 66 8.75 -7.54 16.29
CA CYS A 66 8.10 -7.55 14.99
C CYS A 66 8.79 -8.53 14.02
N TYR A 67 10.12 -8.51 13.97
CA TYR A 67 10.90 -9.44 13.17
C TYR A 67 10.69 -10.91 13.60
N ALA A 68 10.79 -11.19 14.89
CA ALA A 68 10.60 -12.54 15.43
C ALA A 68 9.19 -13.08 15.17
N MET A 69 8.18 -12.22 15.20
CA MET A 69 6.78 -12.58 14.98
C MET A 69 6.45 -12.80 13.51
N ASN A 70 6.94 -11.96 12.61
CA ASN A 70 6.48 -11.92 11.22
C ASN A 70 7.41 -12.65 10.24
N TYR A 71 8.73 -12.71 10.52
CA TYR A 71 9.71 -13.33 9.63
C TYR A 71 9.95 -14.82 9.98
N HIS A 72 8.86 -15.57 10.09
CA HIS A 72 8.92 -16.99 10.41
C HIS A 72 8.65 -17.85 9.16
N PRO A 73 9.41 -18.94 8.90
CA PRO A 73 9.26 -19.75 7.69
C PRO A 73 7.86 -20.30 7.46
N ALA A 74 7.10 -20.56 8.53
CA ALA A 74 5.72 -21.03 8.43
C ALA A 74 4.75 -19.98 7.84
N SER A 75 5.16 -18.69 7.84
CA SER A 75 4.36 -17.56 7.33
C SER A 75 4.94 -16.97 6.04
N MET A 76 6.00 -17.59 5.47
CA MET A 76 6.73 -17.06 4.33
C MET A 76 6.69 -18.01 3.15
N ILE A 77 6.62 -17.45 1.96
CA ILE A 77 6.80 -18.16 0.69
C ILE A 77 8.06 -17.62 0.04
N LEU A 78 8.98 -18.52 -0.32
CA LEU A 78 10.19 -18.17 -1.06
C LEU A 78 10.00 -18.53 -2.53
N VAL A 79 10.10 -17.55 -3.41
CA VAL A 79 10.10 -17.74 -4.86
C VAL A 79 11.50 -17.38 -5.39
N GLY A 80 12.12 -18.29 -6.13
CA GLY A 80 13.44 -18.07 -6.71
C GLY A 80 13.41 -18.26 -8.23
N VAL A 81 13.92 -17.29 -8.95
CA VAL A 81 14.16 -17.36 -10.41
C VAL A 81 15.65 -17.24 -10.65
N SER A 82 16.23 -18.23 -11.32
CA SER A 82 17.66 -18.32 -11.54
C SER A 82 17.98 -19.16 -12.78
N LYS A 83 19.17 -19.00 -13.33
CA LYS A 83 19.71 -19.88 -14.36
C LYS A 83 20.24 -21.22 -13.81
N GLU A 84 20.35 -21.35 -12.49
CA GLU A 84 20.78 -22.59 -11.82
C GLU A 84 19.71 -23.66 -11.83
N ASP A 85 20.12 -24.93 -11.72
CA ASP A 85 19.18 -26.04 -11.58
C ASP A 85 18.28 -25.84 -10.34
N PRO A 86 16.94 -25.86 -10.50
CA PRO A 86 16.01 -25.69 -9.38
C PRO A 86 16.24 -26.67 -8.22
N LYS A 87 16.66 -27.91 -8.51
CA LYS A 87 16.94 -28.92 -7.47
C LYS A 87 18.16 -28.54 -6.64
N LYS A 88 19.21 -28.00 -7.30
CA LYS A 88 20.41 -27.52 -6.63
C LYS A 88 20.11 -26.31 -5.74
N LEU A 89 19.35 -25.36 -6.28
CA LEU A 89 18.94 -24.18 -5.53
C LEU A 89 18.09 -24.55 -4.31
N LEU A 90 17.11 -25.44 -4.51
CA LEU A 90 16.26 -25.93 -3.41
C LEU A 90 17.06 -26.67 -2.33
N ALA A 91 18.09 -27.44 -2.71
CA ALA A 91 18.97 -28.11 -1.76
C ALA A 91 19.75 -27.12 -0.89
N LEU A 92 20.30 -26.05 -1.51
CA LEU A 92 21.01 -24.99 -0.81
C LEU A 92 20.10 -24.26 0.19
N ILE A 93 18.87 -23.93 -0.25
CA ILE A 93 17.88 -23.28 0.61
C ILE A 93 17.53 -24.15 1.81
N LYS A 94 17.22 -25.43 1.57
CA LYS A 94 16.89 -26.39 2.65
C LYS A 94 18.04 -26.54 3.64
N GLU A 95 19.27 -26.64 3.16
CA GLU A 95 20.44 -26.75 4.02
C GLU A 95 20.68 -25.50 4.85
N ASN A 96 20.48 -24.31 4.26
CA ASN A 96 20.54 -23.04 4.99
C ASN A 96 19.47 -22.99 6.10
N GLN A 97 18.23 -23.39 5.79
CA GLN A 97 17.14 -23.33 6.76
C GLN A 97 17.30 -24.34 7.91
N LYS A 98 17.89 -25.52 7.67
CA LYS A 98 18.20 -26.51 8.71
C LYS A 98 19.14 -25.99 9.80
N LYS A 99 19.96 -24.97 9.51
CA LYS A 99 20.90 -24.37 10.45
C LYS A 99 20.25 -23.35 11.38
N LYS A 100 18.98 -23.02 11.16
CA LYS A 100 18.24 -22.00 11.91
C LYS A 100 17.29 -22.66 12.87
N THR A 101 17.10 -22.04 14.02
CA THR A 101 16.10 -22.44 15.00
C THR A 101 15.01 -21.39 15.05
N PHE A 102 13.77 -21.82 15.01
CA PHE A 102 12.60 -20.93 15.04
C PHE A 102 11.73 -21.29 16.23
N SER A 103 11.23 -20.26 16.93
CA SER A 103 10.23 -20.44 17.98
C SER A 103 8.88 -20.79 17.36
N PRO A 104 8.04 -21.60 18.03
CA PRO A 104 6.68 -21.80 17.56
C PRO A 104 5.93 -20.49 17.43
N ILE A 105 5.19 -20.31 16.32
CA ILE A 105 4.33 -19.15 16.14
C ILE A 105 2.87 -19.53 16.37
N SER A 106 2.10 -18.61 16.94
CA SER A 106 0.64 -18.69 16.96
C SER A 106 0.08 -18.37 15.57
N SER A 107 -1.15 -18.78 15.33
CA SER A 107 -1.85 -18.42 14.08
C SER A 107 -1.95 -16.91 13.95
N VAL A 108 -1.55 -16.37 12.81
CA VAL A 108 -1.76 -14.96 12.48
C VAL A 108 -3.25 -14.70 12.32
N ARG A 109 -3.77 -13.70 13.02
CA ARG A 109 -5.14 -13.24 12.89
C ARG A 109 -5.14 -11.87 12.24
N ARG A 110 -5.96 -11.70 11.20
CA ARG A 110 -6.24 -10.39 10.63
C ARG A 110 -7.20 -9.66 11.57
N LEU A 111 -6.92 -8.41 11.86
CA LEU A 111 -7.86 -7.56 12.57
C LEU A 111 -9.00 -7.18 11.62
N ALA A 112 -10.23 -7.31 12.10
CA ALA A 112 -11.40 -6.82 11.38
C ALA A 112 -11.67 -5.38 11.82
N TYR A 113 -12.00 -4.54 10.86
CA TYR A 113 -12.37 -3.15 11.10
C TYR A 113 -13.83 -2.96 10.73
N THR A 114 -14.57 -2.23 11.55
CA THR A 114 -15.92 -1.79 11.23
C THR A 114 -15.83 -0.37 10.70
N GLU A 115 -15.72 -0.26 9.39
CA GLU A 115 -15.62 1.04 8.72
C GLU A 115 -17.01 1.57 8.40
N PRO A 116 -17.37 2.81 8.83
CA PRO A 116 -18.64 3.42 8.45
C PRO A 116 -18.73 3.65 6.94
N GLU A 117 -19.95 3.57 6.38
CA GLU A 117 -20.18 3.87 4.96
C GLU A 117 -19.84 5.31 4.60
N GLN A 118 -20.14 6.24 5.51
CA GLN A 118 -19.86 7.66 5.32
C GLN A 118 -18.36 7.93 5.30
N PRO A 119 -17.87 8.83 4.43
CA PRO A 119 -16.48 9.27 4.47
C PRO A 119 -16.17 10.03 5.77
N ALA A 120 -14.90 10.12 6.12
CA ALA A 120 -14.45 10.97 7.22
C ALA A 120 -14.62 12.47 6.88
N ARG A 121 -14.46 12.81 5.58
CA ARG A 121 -14.66 14.16 5.04
C ARG A 121 -15.25 14.04 3.64
N ASP A 122 -16.28 14.82 3.34
CA ASP A 122 -16.92 14.84 2.01
C ASP A 122 -16.05 15.54 0.96
N SER A 123 -15.22 16.48 1.39
CA SER A 123 -14.28 17.19 0.53
C SER A 123 -13.09 17.71 1.34
N PHE A 124 -11.95 17.83 0.68
CA PHE A 124 -10.76 18.44 1.23
C PHE A 124 -9.98 19.14 0.12
N SER A 125 -9.39 20.28 0.40
CA SER A 125 -8.52 21.00 -0.52
C SER A 125 -7.30 21.52 0.18
N PHE A 126 -6.19 21.56 -0.54
CA PHE A 126 -4.92 22.11 -0.05
C PHE A 126 -4.16 22.77 -1.21
N THR A 127 -3.21 23.62 -0.88
CA THR A 127 -2.40 24.32 -1.86
C THR A 127 -0.98 23.76 -1.86
N MET A 128 -0.46 23.50 -3.07
CA MET A 128 0.95 23.13 -3.31
C MET A 128 1.47 23.88 -4.52
N ASP A 129 2.79 23.93 -4.67
CA ASP A 129 3.43 24.48 -5.86
C ASP A 129 3.36 23.43 -6.99
N VAL A 130 2.33 23.55 -7.82
CA VAL A 130 2.07 22.65 -8.95
C VAL A 130 1.69 23.47 -10.18
N SER A 131 2.12 23.02 -11.35
CA SER A 131 1.81 23.69 -12.63
C SER A 131 0.35 23.55 -13.05
N VAL A 132 -0.33 22.49 -12.61
CA VAL A 132 -1.72 22.18 -12.97
C VAL A 132 -2.48 21.71 -11.74
N PRO A 133 -3.71 22.19 -11.50
CA PRO A 133 -4.55 21.66 -10.43
C PRO A 133 -4.79 20.17 -10.59
N LYS A 134 -4.82 19.45 -9.47
CA LYS A 134 -5.10 18.00 -9.43
C LYS A 134 -6.36 17.74 -8.64
N LEU A 135 -7.18 16.84 -9.12
CA LEU A 135 -8.43 16.41 -8.48
C LEU A 135 -8.43 14.90 -8.32
N SER A 136 -8.80 14.43 -7.15
CA SER A 136 -9.15 13.03 -6.89
C SER A 136 -10.62 12.94 -6.49
N TYR A 137 -11.33 12.01 -7.09
CA TYR A 137 -12.68 11.62 -6.69
C TYR A 137 -12.67 10.14 -6.29
N ALA A 138 -13.10 9.83 -5.10
CA ALA A 138 -13.03 8.47 -4.58
C ALA A 138 -14.32 8.08 -3.84
N CYS A 139 -14.63 6.80 -3.84
CA CYS A 139 -15.73 6.24 -3.07
C CYS A 139 -15.33 4.91 -2.43
N LYS A 140 -15.93 4.60 -1.28
CA LYS A 140 -15.81 3.29 -0.66
C LYS A 140 -16.72 2.30 -1.37
N LEU A 141 -16.21 1.09 -1.57
CA LEU A 141 -16.98 -0.05 -2.04
C LEU A 141 -17.11 -1.05 -0.89
N GLN A 142 -18.21 -1.80 -0.90
CA GLN A 142 -18.38 -2.86 0.09
C GLN A 142 -17.44 -4.02 -0.20
N GLY A 143 -16.69 -4.46 0.80
CA GLY A 143 -15.81 -5.62 0.72
C GLY A 143 -16.58 -6.92 0.43
N MET A 144 -15.91 -7.91 -0.13
CA MET A 144 -16.48 -9.19 -0.50
C MET A 144 -15.65 -10.34 0.01
N GLU A 145 -16.25 -11.25 0.78
CA GLU A 145 -15.61 -12.47 1.29
C GLU A 145 -15.20 -13.43 0.18
N ASP A 146 -16.09 -13.67 -0.78
CA ASP A 146 -15.83 -14.61 -1.88
C ASP A 146 -14.80 -14.03 -2.86
N VAL A 147 -13.68 -14.72 -2.99
CA VAL A 147 -12.55 -14.27 -3.84
C VAL A 147 -12.93 -14.15 -5.30
N TYR A 148 -13.72 -15.12 -5.81
CA TYR A 148 -14.10 -15.10 -7.23
C TYR A 148 -15.07 -13.94 -7.52
N ALA A 149 -16.09 -13.76 -6.68
CA ALA A 149 -17.04 -12.65 -6.81
C ALA A 149 -16.32 -11.30 -6.72
N ARG A 150 -15.40 -11.15 -5.76
CA ARG A 150 -14.59 -9.96 -5.57
C ARG A 150 -13.74 -9.64 -6.79
N THR A 151 -12.94 -10.60 -7.26
CA THR A 151 -12.10 -10.42 -8.45
C THR A 151 -12.93 -10.08 -9.68
N LYS A 152 -14.09 -10.75 -9.86
CA LYS A 152 -14.98 -10.44 -10.97
C LYS A 152 -15.54 -9.03 -10.88
N ALA A 153 -15.99 -8.60 -9.70
CA ALA A 153 -16.52 -7.25 -9.48
C ALA A 153 -15.44 -6.20 -9.74
N GLU A 154 -14.24 -6.39 -9.22
CA GLU A 154 -13.09 -5.51 -9.45
C GLU A 154 -12.78 -5.33 -10.94
N TRP A 155 -12.69 -6.43 -11.70
CA TRP A 155 -12.47 -6.36 -13.14
C TRP A 155 -13.63 -5.70 -13.89
N CYS A 156 -14.88 -5.96 -13.51
CA CYS A 156 -16.02 -5.30 -14.11
C CYS A 156 -15.99 -3.78 -13.90
N ILE A 157 -15.63 -3.33 -12.68
CA ILE A 157 -15.53 -1.90 -12.37
C ILE A 157 -14.34 -1.29 -13.14
N LYS A 158 -13.18 -1.95 -13.17
CA LYS A 158 -12.02 -1.48 -13.96
C LYS A 158 -12.36 -1.28 -15.42
N ILE A 159 -12.99 -2.27 -16.06
CA ILE A 159 -13.40 -2.18 -17.47
C ILE A 159 -14.40 -1.03 -17.68
N MET A 160 -15.34 -0.85 -16.76
CA MET A 160 -16.30 0.24 -16.82
C MET A 160 -15.61 1.62 -16.71
N LEU A 161 -14.68 1.75 -15.77
CA LEU A 161 -13.93 3.00 -15.60
C LEU A 161 -13.01 3.27 -16.79
N ASP A 162 -12.34 2.26 -17.33
CA ASP A 162 -11.53 2.38 -18.54
C ASP A 162 -12.36 2.79 -19.75
N ALA A 163 -13.57 2.28 -19.90
CA ALA A 163 -14.48 2.68 -20.97
C ALA A 163 -14.88 4.16 -20.87
N VAL A 164 -14.84 4.74 -19.66
CA VAL A 164 -15.17 6.17 -19.44
C VAL A 164 -13.93 7.06 -19.46
N PHE A 165 -12.85 6.65 -18.77
CA PHE A 165 -11.68 7.49 -18.48
C PHE A 165 -10.41 7.08 -19.24
N SER A 166 -10.55 6.45 -20.40
CA SER A 166 -9.43 6.15 -21.28
C SER A 166 -9.74 6.45 -22.74
N SER A 167 -8.78 6.20 -23.62
CA SER A 167 -8.95 6.34 -25.07
C SER A 167 -10.04 5.43 -25.69
N LEU A 168 -10.67 4.57 -24.92
CA LEU A 168 -11.86 3.82 -25.32
C LEU A 168 -13.12 4.71 -25.38
N ASN A 169 -13.11 5.81 -24.65
CA ASN A 169 -14.19 6.79 -24.69
C ASN A 169 -14.05 7.66 -25.95
N PRO A 170 -15.08 7.78 -26.80
CA PRO A 170 -15.04 8.61 -28.00
C PRO A 170 -14.70 10.08 -27.74
N ASP A 171 -15.08 10.61 -26.58
CA ASP A 171 -14.89 12.01 -26.21
C ASP A 171 -13.52 12.26 -25.55
N PHE A 172 -12.76 11.24 -25.27
CA PHE A 172 -11.48 11.33 -24.53
C PHE A 172 -10.48 12.28 -25.20
N GLN A 173 -10.34 12.17 -26.52
CA GLN A 173 -9.44 13.04 -27.27
C GLN A 173 -9.91 14.50 -27.25
N GLN A 174 -11.22 14.74 -27.33
CA GLN A 174 -11.77 16.08 -27.23
C GLN A 174 -11.47 16.70 -25.85
N TRP A 175 -11.60 15.94 -24.77
CA TRP A 175 -11.26 16.40 -23.42
C TRP A 175 -9.79 16.77 -23.25
N LEU A 176 -8.89 16.02 -23.89
CA LEU A 176 -7.45 16.36 -23.94
C LEU A 176 -7.22 17.65 -24.71
N ASP A 177 -7.82 17.79 -25.90
CA ASP A 177 -7.64 18.96 -26.79
C ASP A 177 -8.20 20.25 -26.15
N GLU A 178 -9.29 20.12 -25.39
CA GLU A 178 -9.91 21.21 -24.64
C GLU A 178 -9.20 21.50 -23.30
N GLY A 179 -8.23 20.68 -22.89
CA GLY A 179 -7.50 20.83 -21.64
C GLY A 179 -8.33 20.54 -20.38
N ILE A 180 -9.45 19.81 -20.51
CA ILE A 180 -10.28 19.36 -19.39
C ILE A 180 -9.53 18.31 -18.58
N ILE A 181 -8.82 17.43 -19.26
CA ILE A 181 -7.96 16.40 -18.70
C ILE A 181 -6.57 16.48 -19.33
N ASN A 182 -5.62 15.77 -18.76
CA ASN A 182 -4.29 15.56 -19.34
C ASN A 182 -3.96 14.07 -19.38
N ASP A 183 -2.77 13.72 -19.87
CA ASP A 183 -2.31 12.33 -20.05
C ASP A 183 -2.19 11.54 -18.72
N TYR A 184 -2.32 12.21 -17.57
CA TYR A 184 -2.27 11.58 -16.24
C TYR A 184 -3.65 11.23 -15.69
N VAL A 185 -4.73 11.48 -16.43
CA VAL A 185 -6.06 11.04 -16.00
C VAL A 185 -6.12 9.51 -15.96
N GLY A 186 -6.68 8.97 -14.91
CA GLY A 186 -6.81 7.53 -14.76
C GLY A 186 -7.74 7.16 -13.61
N SER A 187 -7.97 5.87 -13.49
CA SER A 187 -8.80 5.30 -12.43
C SER A 187 -8.11 4.09 -11.81
N GLU A 188 -8.36 3.89 -10.53
CA GLU A 188 -7.87 2.73 -9.79
C GLU A 188 -9.02 2.12 -8.99
N VAL A 189 -9.01 0.80 -8.88
CA VAL A 189 -9.96 0.02 -8.09
C VAL A 189 -9.20 -1.03 -7.31
N ASP A 190 -9.44 -1.07 -6.02
CA ASP A 190 -8.98 -2.13 -5.14
C ASP A 190 -10.17 -2.60 -4.29
N LEU A 191 -10.53 -3.86 -4.43
CA LEU A 191 -11.60 -4.50 -3.67
C LEU A 191 -11.02 -5.44 -2.63
N GLY A 192 -11.09 -5.03 -1.37
CA GLY A 192 -10.72 -5.85 -0.23
C GLY A 192 -11.79 -6.87 0.15
N LYS A 193 -11.45 -7.66 1.17
CA LYS A 193 -12.38 -8.56 1.84
C LYS A 193 -13.32 -7.80 2.79
N ASP A 194 -12.82 -6.76 3.40
CA ASP A 194 -13.35 -5.90 4.44
C ASP A 194 -13.14 -4.41 4.08
#